data_23ec272def1b9613042728a2cb330a0d
#
_entry.id   23ec272def1b9613042728a2cb330a0d
#
_cell.length_a   1.000
_cell.length_b   1.000
_cell.length_c   1.000
_cell.angle_alpha   90.00
_cell.angle_beta   90.00
_cell.angle_gamma   90.00
#
_symmetry.space_group_name_H-M   'P 1'
#
loop_
_entity.id
_entity.type
_entity.pdbx_description
1 polymer ?
#
loop_
_entity_poly.entity_id
_entity_poly.type
_entity_poly.pdbx_seq_one_letter_code
_entity_poly.pdbx_strand_id
1 'polypeptide(L)'
;MIGYIFCLPWQLFHVPYSTVVTDRNEELLGARIASDGQWRFPPRKTTPEKIKQCLITFEDKHFYHHWGVNPLSTGRALYQNLKNKRVVSGGSTLTMQTIRLARNKPRTIGEKVIEMIWATRLEFRTSKEEILSMYVSHAPFGGNVVGLDAAAWRYFGHSAEDLSWAESAMLAVLPNAPAMIHLSKGRKTLLSKRNRLLKQLFEEEIIDASTYELAISEPLPDEPHPLPQIAPHLVTRFYQERNGLYTRSTIDKGIQTHIESLAERWSNEFNRSDIRNLAILVIDIPTNQVVAYCGNVHFDRKQGGNQVDVIQAPRSTGSILKPFLYGAMLQEGSLLPQMLLPDVPVNINGFTPQNFSLQFEGAVPASEALARSLNIPAVTMLQRYGVPKFHHMLQQMGFKTINRSASHYGLSLILGGAEATLWDVTNAYAQMGRSLSNSHSNDLPQEKEVQILLGTEEKTVSERDGSRKVTSGKIISRKTTSRKDISEGVISEGVISAGAAWLTLSALTEVNRPEEIDWKKLILIGLYKRIKKK
;
A
#
# COMPACT_ATOMS: atom_id res chain seq x y z
N MET A 1 -14.45 -39.68 23.07
CA MET A 1 -14.75 -39.20 21.70
C MET A 1 -15.01 -37.69 21.68
N ILE A 2 -15.90 -37.13 22.50
CA ILE A 2 -16.24 -35.70 22.57
C ILE A 2 -14.98 -34.83 22.80
N GLY A 3 -14.12 -35.17 23.77
CA GLY A 3 -12.87 -34.43 24.04
C GLY A 3 -11.89 -34.37 22.86
N TYR A 4 -11.86 -35.40 21.99
CA TYR A 4 -11.02 -35.39 20.79
C TYR A 4 -11.54 -34.43 19.71
N ILE A 5 -12.86 -34.31 19.56
CA ILE A 5 -13.48 -33.41 18.57
C ILE A 5 -13.18 -31.96 18.92
N PHE A 6 -13.17 -31.59 20.19
CA PHE A 6 -12.99 -30.24 20.69
C PHE A 6 -11.57 -29.93 21.20
N CYS A 7 -10.60 -30.86 21.08
CA CYS A 7 -9.25 -30.64 21.60
C CYS A 7 -8.45 -29.56 20.83
N LEU A 8 -8.79 -29.30 19.56
CA LEU A 8 -8.10 -28.37 18.72
C LEU A 8 -8.85 -27.02 18.69
N PRO A 9 -8.18 -25.88 19.00
CA PRO A 9 -8.81 -24.56 18.92
C PRO A 9 -9.24 -24.24 17.48
N TRP A 10 -10.27 -23.40 17.33
CA TRP A 10 -10.76 -22.99 16.02
C TRP A 10 -9.67 -22.29 15.20
N GLN A 11 -9.01 -21.31 15.79
CA GLN A 11 -7.84 -20.65 15.24
C GLN A 11 -6.57 -21.23 15.90
N LEU A 12 -5.69 -21.81 15.09
CA LEU A 12 -4.51 -22.51 15.59
C LEU A 12 -3.40 -21.54 16.05
N PHE A 13 -3.21 -20.43 15.33
CA PHE A 13 -2.17 -19.44 15.61
C PHE A 13 -2.78 -18.11 16.06
N HIS A 14 -2.42 -17.67 17.27
CA HIS A 14 -2.79 -16.39 17.85
C HIS A 14 -1.52 -15.54 18.04
N VAL A 15 -0.97 -15.07 16.95
CA VAL A 15 0.28 -14.30 16.92
C VAL A 15 0.10 -12.99 16.14
N PRO A 16 0.82 -11.91 16.49
CA PRO A 16 0.79 -10.69 15.72
C PRO A 16 1.53 -10.88 14.39
N TYR A 17 1.05 -10.18 13.37
CA TYR A 17 1.67 -10.16 12.04
C TYR A 17 2.24 -8.78 11.72
N SER A 18 3.24 -8.76 10.85
CA SER A 18 3.77 -7.56 10.21
C SER A 18 2.71 -6.92 9.32
N THR A 19 2.66 -5.60 9.28
CA THR A 19 1.88 -4.91 8.24
C THR A 19 2.70 -4.90 6.96
N VAL A 20 2.13 -5.45 5.89
CA VAL A 20 2.79 -5.61 4.59
C VAL A 20 2.02 -4.84 3.53
N VAL A 21 2.72 -4.03 2.75
CA VAL A 21 2.15 -3.25 1.64
C VAL A 21 2.84 -3.64 0.35
N THR A 22 2.05 -4.04 -0.62
CA THR A 22 2.52 -4.37 -1.97
C THR A 22 1.92 -3.43 -3.02
N ASP A 23 2.55 -3.39 -4.16
CA ASP A 23 2.04 -2.72 -5.35
C ASP A 23 0.89 -3.51 -5.99
N ARG A 24 0.40 -3.02 -7.16
CA ARG A 24 -0.65 -3.69 -7.94
C ARG A 24 -0.26 -5.07 -8.47
N ASN A 25 1.02 -5.38 -8.56
CA ASN A 25 1.58 -6.64 -9.07
C ASN A 25 2.06 -7.55 -7.93
N GLU A 26 1.71 -7.23 -6.66
CA GLU A 26 2.14 -7.95 -5.46
C GLU A 26 3.64 -7.82 -5.12
N GLU A 27 4.36 -6.88 -5.75
CA GLU A 27 5.72 -6.55 -5.37
C GLU A 27 5.77 -5.74 -4.09
N LEU A 28 6.69 -6.07 -3.19
CA LEU A 28 6.79 -5.42 -1.89
C LEU A 28 7.21 -3.96 -2.02
N LEU A 29 6.37 -3.06 -1.52
CA LEU A 29 6.68 -1.63 -1.34
C LEU A 29 7.33 -1.36 0.02
N GLY A 30 6.94 -2.12 1.02
CA GLY A 30 7.51 -2.04 2.35
C GLY A 30 6.69 -2.80 3.40
N ALA A 31 7.26 -2.95 4.58
CA ALA A 31 6.59 -3.59 5.71
C ALA A 31 6.95 -2.94 7.04
N ARG A 32 6.09 -3.13 8.05
CA ARG A 32 6.35 -2.80 9.45
C ARG A 32 6.37 -4.07 10.27
N ILE A 33 7.37 -4.17 11.14
CA ILE A 33 7.56 -5.31 12.03
C ILE A 33 6.35 -5.53 12.94
N ALA A 34 6.04 -6.77 13.27
CA ALA A 34 4.97 -7.11 14.19
C ALA A 34 5.24 -6.60 15.61
N SER A 35 4.20 -6.48 16.44
CA SER A 35 4.29 -5.91 17.78
C SER A 35 5.17 -6.72 18.75
N ASP A 36 5.43 -7.99 18.45
CA ASP A 36 6.34 -8.87 19.20
C ASP A 36 7.80 -8.82 18.70
N GLY A 37 8.12 -7.90 17.78
CA GLY A 37 9.46 -7.73 17.23
C GLY A 37 9.86 -8.79 16.20
N GLN A 38 8.92 -9.59 15.70
CA GLN A 38 9.16 -10.58 14.66
C GLN A 38 8.78 -10.04 13.28
N TRP A 39 9.60 -10.31 12.28
CA TRP A 39 9.22 -10.21 10.88
C TRP A 39 8.38 -11.45 10.53
N ARG A 40 7.07 -11.31 10.63
CA ARG A 40 6.10 -12.37 10.35
C ARG A 40 5.02 -11.81 9.45
N PHE A 41 5.14 -12.09 8.16
CA PHE A 41 4.13 -11.66 7.20
C PHE A 41 2.80 -12.41 7.42
N PRO A 42 1.65 -11.83 7.08
CA PRO A 42 0.36 -12.51 7.16
C PRO A 42 0.39 -13.84 6.42
N PRO A 43 -0.34 -14.87 6.91
CA PRO A 43 -0.29 -16.23 6.35
C PRO A 43 -0.67 -16.24 4.88
N ARG A 44 0.08 -16.98 4.08
CA ARG A 44 -0.23 -17.25 2.68
C ARG A 44 -1.26 -18.38 2.54
N LYS A 45 -1.93 -18.43 1.38
CA LYS A 45 -2.93 -19.47 1.10
C LYS A 45 -2.31 -20.74 0.49
N THR A 46 -1.28 -20.57 -0.32
CA THR A 46 -0.62 -21.61 -1.09
C THR A 46 0.88 -21.63 -0.80
N THR A 47 1.51 -22.78 -1.00
CA THR A 47 2.96 -22.93 -0.84
C THR A 47 3.59 -23.08 -2.23
N PRO A 48 4.64 -22.29 -2.60
CA PRO A 48 5.32 -22.43 -3.87
C PRO A 48 5.89 -23.84 -4.07
N GLU A 49 5.84 -24.37 -5.29
CA GLU A 49 6.14 -25.76 -5.56
C GLU A 49 7.57 -26.17 -5.18
N LYS A 50 8.58 -25.34 -5.48
CA LYS A 50 9.97 -25.67 -5.18
C LYS A 50 10.23 -25.86 -3.68
N ILE A 51 9.74 -24.92 -2.84
CA ILE A 51 9.90 -25.05 -1.37
C ILE A 51 9.07 -26.21 -0.83
N LYS A 52 7.88 -26.47 -1.39
CA LYS A 52 7.03 -27.60 -1.05
C LYS A 52 7.79 -28.93 -1.25
N GLN A 53 8.37 -29.14 -2.43
CA GLN A 53 9.17 -30.33 -2.72
C GLN A 53 10.37 -30.45 -1.78
N CYS A 54 11.09 -29.36 -1.55
CA CYS A 54 12.22 -29.34 -0.63
C CYS A 54 11.82 -29.73 0.80
N LEU A 55 10.69 -29.20 1.31
CA LEU A 55 10.22 -29.50 2.66
C LEU A 55 9.75 -30.95 2.80
N ILE A 56 8.98 -31.45 1.85
CA ILE A 56 8.49 -32.83 1.86
C ILE A 56 9.67 -33.81 1.82
N THR A 57 10.61 -33.60 0.91
CA THR A 57 11.79 -34.46 0.77
C THR A 57 12.67 -34.43 2.02
N PHE A 58 12.84 -33.26 2.65
CA PHE A 58 13.71 -33.11 3.80
C PHE A 58 13.08 -33.53 5.14
N GLU A 59 11.82 -33.12 5.40
CA GLU A 59 11.17 -33.28 6.71
C GLU A 59 10.23 -34.48 6.76
N ASP A 60 9.51 -34.80 5.67
CA ASP A 60 8.39 -35.76 5.73
C ASP A 60 8.05 -36.35 4.35
N LYS A 61 8.88 -37.27 3.83
CA LYS A 61 8.70 -37.91 2.52
C LYS A 61 7.33 -38.55 2.28
N HIS A 62 6.64 -38.96 3.33
CA HIS A 62 5.34 -39.58 3.25
C HIS A 62 4.20 -38.67 3.68
N PHE A 63 4.40 -37.35 3.61
CA PHE A 63 3.46 -36.33 4.08
C PHE A 63 2.03 -36.56 3.59
N TYR A 64 1.85 -36.92 2.34
CA TYR A 64 0.53 -37.15 1.74
C TYR A 64 -0.09 -38.50 2.09
N HIS A 65 0.67 -39.43 2.71
CA HIS A 65 0.26 -40.82 2.91
C HIS A 65 -0.06 -41.18 4.37
N HIS A 66 0.00 -40.24 5.32
CA HIS A 66 -0.30 -40.48 6.72
C HIS A 66 -1.32 -39.48 7.27
N TRP A 67 -1.92 -39.79 8.41
CA TRP A 67 -2.96 -39.00 9.10
C TRP A 67 -2.39 -38.09 10.20
N GLY A 68 -1.35 -37.34 9.91
CA GLY A 68 -0.70 -36.44 10.87
C GLY A 68 0.41 -37.08 11.69
N VAL A 69 0.43 -38.37 11.84
CA VAL A 69 1.51 -39.15 12.48
C VAL A 69 1.92 -40.26 11.53
N ASN A 70 3.21 -40.49 11.37
CA ASN A 70 3.76 -41.61 10.62
C ASN A 70 4.26 -42.68 11.58
N PRO A 71 3.52 -43.80 11.78
CA PRO A 71 3.88 -44.83 12.74
C PRO A 71 5.23 -45.49 12.44
N LEU A 72 5.54 -45.72 11.17
CA LEU A 72 6.81 -46.34 10.74
C LEU A 72 8.00 -45.45 11.07
N SER A 73 7.90 -44.17 10.78
CA SER A 73 8.97 -43.18 11.10
C SER A 73 9.13 -42.99 12.61
N THR A 74 8.02 -42.98 13.34
CA THR A 74 8.02 -42.90 14.82
C THR A 74 8.63 -44.15 15.45
N GLY A 75 8.25 -45.35 14.99
CA GLY A 75 8.80 -46.61 15.45
C GLY A 75 10.31 -46.74 15.15
N ARG A 76 10.74 -46.40 13.94
CA ARG A 76 12.15 -46.36 13.55
C ARG A 76 12.95 -45.41 14.43
N ALA A 77 12.45 -44.18 14.66
CA ALA A 77 13.11 -43.20 15.50
C ALA A 77 13.22 -43.66 16.95
N LEU A 78 12.17 -44.29 17.50
CA LEU A 78 12.20 -44.88 18.84
C LEU A 78 13.25 -45.97 18.97
N TYR A 79 13.28 -46.91 18.03
CA TYR A 79 14.30 -47.98 17.99
C TYR A 79 15.71 -47.41 17.90
N GLN A 80 15.98 -46.48 17.03
CA GLN A 80 17.30 -45.86 16.86
C GLN A 80 17.76 -45.10 18.11
N ASN A 81 16.84 -44.38 18.76
CA ASN A 81 17.14 -43.60 19.96
C ASN A 81 17.41 -44.51 21.16
N LEU A 82 16.66 -45.62 21.30
CA LEU A 82 16.93 -46.62 22.33
C LEU A 82 18.26 -47.34 22.13
N LYS A 83 18.55 -47.77 20.90
CA LYS A 83 19.81 -48.44 20.53
C LYS A 83 21.03 -47.55 20.78
N ASN A 84 20.96 -46.24 20.48
CA ASN A 84 22.06 -45.32 20.62
C ASN A 84 22.09 -44.59 21.97
N LYS A 85 21.13 -44.83 22.88
CA LYS A 85 20.97 -44.20 24.20
C LYS A 85 21.03 -42.66 24.15
N ARG A 86 20.72 -42.08 22.99
CA ARG A 86 20.65 -40.62 22.71
C ARG A 86 19.68 -40.35 21.58
N VAL A 87 19.15 -39.11 21.52
CA VAL A 87 18.27 -38.72 20.42
C VAL A 87 19.08 -38.56 19.14
N VAL A 88 18.99 -39.54 18.23
CA VAL A 88 19.70 -39.56 16.95
C VAL A 88 18.74 -39.32 15.78
N SER A 89 17.47 -39.67 15.93
CA SER A 89 16.45 -39.53 14.86
C SER A 89 15.16 -38.95 15.40
N GLY A 90 14.54 -38.05 14.64
CA GLY A 90 13.22 -37.51 14.89
C GLY A 90 12.16 -38.22 14.05
N GLY A 91 11.06 -38.63 14.66
CA GLY A 91 9.92 -39.19 13.93
C GLY A 91 8.73 -38.21 13.88
N SER A 92 8.99 -36.92 13.89
CA SER A 92 7.94 -35.90 13.84
C SER A 92 7.61 -35.56 12.40
N THR A 93 6.34 -35.59 12.04
CA THR A 93 5.81 -35.19 10.73
C THR A 93 5.71 -33.66 10.62
N LEU A 94 5.51 -33.13 9.41
CA LEU A 94 5.22 -31.70 9.19
C LEU A 94 3.97 -31.24 9.95
N THR A 95 2.94 -32.09 10.02
CA THR A 95 1.71 -31.80 10.79
C THR A 95 2.00 -31.68 12.29
N MET A 96 2.80 -32.59 12.87
CA MET A 96 3.24 -32.49 14.27
C MET A 96 4.08 -31.24 14.53
N GLN A 97 4.94 -30.87 13.58
CA GLN A 97 5.73 -29.64 13.68
C GLN A 97 4.84 -28.40 13.65
N THR A 98 3.81 -28.36 12.79
CA THR A 98 2.82 -27.28 12.74
C THR A 98 2.12 -27.11 14.10
N ILE A 99 1.68 -28.20 14.71
CA ILE A 99 1.08 -28.18 16.05
C ILE A 99 2.08 -27.68 17.10
N ARG A 100 3.33 -28.12 17.04
CA ARG A 100 4.38 -27.65 17.96
C ARG A 100 4.60 -26.14 17.86
N LEU A 101 4.65 -25.59 16.65
CA LEU A 101 4.76 -24.13 16.42
C LEU A 101 3.58 -23.38 17.03
N ALA A 102 2.38 -23.89 16.87
CA ALA A 102 1.18 -23.28 17.43
C ALA A 102 1.13 -23.35 18.96
N ARG A 103 1.57 -24.44 19.56
CA ARG A 103 1.56 -24.63 21.02
C ARG A 103 2.69 -23.89 21.70
N ASN A 104 3.84 -23.70 21.05
CA ASN A 104 5.02 -23.00 21.56
C ASN A 104 5.41 -23.41 23.01
N LYS A 105 5.38 -24.72 23.31
CA LYS A 105 5.70 -25.27 24.64
C LYS A 105 7.04 -26.02 24.67
N PRO A 106 7.69 -26.16 25.84
CA PRO A 106 8.91 -26.94 25.99
C PRO A 106 8.73 -28.41 25.53
N ARG A 107 9.79 -28.99 24.96
CA ARG A 107 9.79 -30.37 24.44
C ARG A 107 9.79 -31.37 25.60
N THR A 108 8.63 -31.91 25.93
CA THR A 108 8.46 -33.01 26.88
C THR A 108 7.80 -34.19 26.18
N ILE A 109 7.87 -35.39 26.82
CA ILE A 109 7.19 -36.58 26.29
C ILE A 109 5.66 -36.37 26.29
N GLY A 110 5.11 -35.74 27.32
CA GLY A 110 3.69 -35.40 27.40
C GLY A 110 3.26 -34.45 26.28
N GLU A 111 4.03 -33.39 26.01
CA GLU A 111 3.74 -32.51 24.89
C GLU A 111 3.81 -33.22 23.54
N LYS A 112 4.74 -34.18 23.38
CA LYS A 112 4.82 -34.96 22.15
C LYS A 112 3.60 -35.84 21.93
N VAL A 113 3.02 -36.41 22.97
CA VAL A 113 1.75 -37.17 22.88
C VAL A 113 0.59 -36.23 22.49
N ILE A 114 0.54 -35.03 23.08
CA ILE A 114 -0.47 -34.02 22.71
C ILE A 114 -0.29 -33.57 21.26
N GLU A 115 0.96 -33.31 20.82
CA GLU A 115 1.26 -33.01 19.41
C GLU A 115 0.72 -34.07 18.47
N MET A 116 0.88 -35.36 18.80
CA MET A 116 0.39 -36.48 17.99
C MET A 116 -1.16 -36.49 17.92
N ILE A 117 -1.83 -36.30 19.05
CA ILE A 117 -3.31 -36.27 19.10
C ILE A 117 -3.84 -35.08 18.30
N TRP A 118 -3.24 -33.91 18.50
CA TRP A 118 -3.65 -32.71 17.78
C TRP A 118 -3.32 -32.77 16.28
N ALA A 119 -2.21 -33.40 15.91
CA ALA A 119 -1.82 -33.59 14.51
C ALA A 119 -2.86 -34.46 13.77
N THR A 120 -3.29 -35.59 14.37
CA THR A 120 -4.37 -36.41 13.76
C THR A 120 -5.67 -35.61 13.65
N ARG A 121 -6.03 -34.82 14.67
CA ARG A 121 -7.24 -34.01 14.62
C ARG A 121 -7.17 -32.88 13.59
N LEU A 122 -5.99 -32.29 13.38
CA LEU A 122 -5.76 -31.25 12.36
C LEU A 122 -5.99 -31.81 10.95
N GLU A 123 -5.48 -32.99 10.65
CA GLU A 123 -5.64 -33.69 9.37
C GLU A 123 -7.12 -34.02 9.03
N PHE A 124 -7.94 -34.27 10.04
CA PHE A 124 -9.39 -34.46 9.84
C PHE A 124 -10.15 -33.15 9.59
N ARG A 125 -9.55 -32.01 9.92
CA ARG A 125 -10.18 -30.67 9.79
C ARG A 125 -9.70 -29.89 8.60
N THR A 126 -8.47 -30.13 8.16
CA THR A 126 -7.72 -29.25 7.26
C THR A 126 -7.03 -30.09 6.19
N SER A 127 -6.96 -29.59 4.97
CA SER A 127 -6.24 -30.26 3.88
C SER A 127 -4.72 -30.25 4.09
N LYS A 128 -4.01 -31.15 3.42
CA LYS A 128 -2.55 -31.20 3.43
C LYS A 128 -1.91 -29.88 2.97
N GLU A 129 -2.47 -29.26 1.95
CA GLU A 129 -1.99 -27.98 1.42
C GLU A 129 -2.13 -26.84 2.44
N GLU A 130 -3.25 -26.79 3.17
CA GLU A 130 -3.46 -25.82 4.23
C GLU A 130 -2.51 -26.06 5.43
N ILE A 131 -2.24 -27.33 5.79
CA ILE A 131 -1.29 -27.67 6.84
C ILE A 131 0.13 -27.22 6.45
N LEU A 132 0.53 -27.47 5.20
CA LEU A 132 1.82 -27.03 4.68
C LEU A 132 1.93 -25.49 4.66
N SER A 133 0.86 -24.83 4.21
CA SER A 133 0.78 -23.37 4.22
C SER A 133 0.87 -22.80 5.64
N MET A 134 0.20 -23.40 6.62
CA MET A 134 0.34 -23.03 8.04
C MET A 134 1.77 -23.22 8.54
N TYR A 135 2.42 -24.32 8.18
CA TYR A 135 3.81 -24.60 8.56
C TYR A 135 4.75 -23.52 8.01
N VAL A 136 4.74 -23.30 6.69
CA VAL A 136 5.66 -22.33 6.06
C VAL A 136 5.41 -20.91 6.50
N SER A 137 4.17 -20.56 6.86
CA SER A 137 3.83 -19.22 7.35
C SER A 137 4.29 -18.94 8.79
N HIS A 138 4.59 -20.00 9.58
CA HIS A 138 4.93 -19.84 11.00
C HIS A 138 6.26 -20.48 11.40
N ALA A 139 6.94 -21.17 10.47
CA ALA A 139 8.25 -21.74 10.74
C ALA A 139 9.29 -20.65 11.03
N PRO A 140 10.18 -20.84 12.04
CA PRO A 140 11.26 -19.91 12.33
C PRO A 140 12.42 -20.12 11.34
N PHE A 141 12.85 -19.07 10.67
CA PHE A 141 13.96 -19.11 9.72
C PHE A 141 15.27 -18.50 10.27
N GLY A 142 15.31 -18.16 11.55
CA GLY A 142 16.47 -17.62 12.25
C GLY A 142 16.31 -16.14 12.65
N GLY A 143 17.00 -15.75 13.74
CA GLY A 143 16.86 -14.40 14.30
C GLY A 143 15.41 -14.08 14.64
N ASN A 144 14.93 -12.94 14.15
CA ASN A 144 13.55 -12.50 14.30
C ASN A 144 12.71 -12.70 13.01
N VAL A 145 13.09 -13.66 12.15
CA VAL A 145 12.39 -13.94 10.89
C VAL A 145 11.53 -15.19 11.04
N VAL A 146 10.22 -15.04 10.87
CA VAL A 146 9.21 -16.09 10.95
C VAL A 146 8.36 -16.08 9.68
N GLY A 147 8.19 -17.24 9.09
CA GLY A 147 7.42 -17.42 7.86
C GLY A 147 8.25 -17.23 6.59
N LEU A 148 7.84 -17.98 5.56
CA LEU A 148 8.53 -18.10 4.29
C LEU A 148 8.66 -16.75 3.56
N ASP A 149 7.59 -15.96 3.49
CA ASP A 149 7.61 -14.69 2.77
C ASP A 149 8.57 -13.68 3.40
N ALA A 150 8.56 -13.58 4.74
CA ALA A 150 9.52 -12.75 5.45
C ALA A 150 10.95 -13.24 5.24
N ALA A 151 11.16 -14.57 5.21
CA ALA A 151 12.47 -15.17 4.99
C ALA A 151 12.99 -14.92 3.56
N ALA A 152 12.15 -15.07 2.54
CA ALA A 152 12.50 -14.80 1.14
C ALA A 152 12.97 -13.36 0.98
N TRP A 153 12.21 -12.37 1.43
CA TRP A 153 12.60 -10.98 1.37
C TRP A 153 13.83 -10.63 2.21
N ARG A 154 13.96 -11.23 3.39
CA ARG A 154 15.10 -10.95 4.29
C ARG A 154 16.41 -11.59 3.86
N TYR A 155 16.36 -12.77 3.23
CA TYR A 155 17.58 -13.48 2.84
C TYR A 155 17.95 -13.31 1.37
N PHE A 156 16.97 -13.08 0.49
CA PHE A 156 17.20 -13.04 -0.95
C PHE A 156 16.72 -11.75 -1.62
N GLY A 157 15.88 -10.95 -0.95
CA GLY A 157 15.43 -9.65 -1.47
C GLY A 157 14.34 -9.74 -2.55
N HIS A 158 13.66 -10.89 -2.69
CA HIS A 158 12.57 -11.09 -3.64
C HIS A 158 11.45 -11.96 -3.08
N SER A 159 10.39 -12.15 -3.85
CA SER A 159 9.21 -12.93 -3.47
C SER A 159 9.52 -14.40 -3.27
N ALA A 160 8.77 -15.07 -2.39
CA ALA A 160 8.86 -16.51 -2.22
C ALA A 160 8.44 -17.32 -3.46
N GLU A 161 7.67 -16.74 -4.38
CA GLU A 161 7.32 -17.36 -5.67
C GLU A 161 8.53 -17.51 -6.59
N ASP A 162 9.49 -16.59 -6.47
CA ASP A 162 10.68 -16.50 -7.37
C ASP A 162 11.88 -17.29 -6.84
N LEU A 163 11.75 -17.95 -5.68
CA LEU A 163 12.86 -18.71 -5.08
C LEU A 163 13.47 -19.72 -6.07
N SER A 164 14.80 -19.76 -6.12
CA SER A 164 15.55 -20.80 -6.80
C SER A 164 15.44 -22.15 -6.07
N TRP A 165 15.88 -23.23 -6.67
CA TRP A 165 15.99 -24.53 -6.00
C TRP A 165 16.99 -24.48 -4.83
N ALA A 166 18.09 -23.76 -4.98
CA ALA A 166 19.12 -23.60 -3.94
C ALA A 166 18.58 -22.81 -2.74
N GLU A 167 17.87 -21.72 -3.00
CA GLU A 167 17.24 -20.89 -1.99
C GLU A 167 16.11 -21.65 -1.25
N SER A 168 15.27 -22.35 -2.01
CA SER A 168 14.21 -23.22 -1.47
C SER A 168 14.79 -24.33 -0.59
N ALA A 169 15.85 -25.01 -1.05
CA ALA A 169 16.52 -26.03 -0.26
C ALA A 169 17.20 -25.45 1.01
N MET A 170 17.78 -24.25 0.92
CA MET A 170 18.32 -23.56 2.09
C MET A 170 17.22 -23.27 3.12
N LEU A 171 16.10 -22.70 2.69
CA LEU A 171 14.99 -22.41 3.60
C LEU A 171 14.36 -23.68 4.18
N ALA A 172 14.28 -24.77 3.43
CA ALA A 172 13.75 -26.03 3.94
C ALA A 172 14.58 -26.62 5.10
N VAL A 173 15.91 -26.41 5.09
CA VAL A 173 16.80 -26.97 6.14
C VAL A 173 16.98 -26.04 7.36
N LEU A 174 16.63 -24.75 7.24
CA LEU A 174 16.82 -23.74 8.30
C LEU A 174 15.99 -24.00 9.57
N PRO A 175 14.68 -24.34 9.50
CA PRO A 175 13.86 -24.50 10.70
C PRO A 175 14.31 -25.62 11.63
N ASN A 176 15.07 -26.58 11.10
CA ASN A 176 15.52 -27.73 11.89
C ASN A 176 16.68 -27.42 12.86
N ALA A 177 17.35 -26.28 12.70
CA ALA A 177 18.45 -25.88 13.58
C ALA A 177 18.61 -24.34 13.66
N PRO A 178 17.59 -23.57 14.02
CA PRO A 178 17.59 -22.11 13.94
C PRO A 178 18.66 -21.46 14.85
N ALA A 179 19.03 -22.11 15.96
CA ALA A 179 20.06 -21.62 16.88
C ALA A 179 21.49 -21.89 16.39
N MET A 180 21.70 -22.89 15.53
CA MET A 180 23.03 -23.29 15.02
C MET A 180 23.37 -22.65 13.67
N ILE A 181 22.40 -22.11 12.97
CA ILE A 181 22.53 -21.61 11.61
C ILE A 181 22.23 -20.11 11.62
N HIS A 182 23.12 -19.36 12.24
CA HIS A 182 23.28 -17.95 11.93
C HIS A 182 24.11 -17.87 10.63
N LEU A 183 23.76 -16.97 9.70
CA LEU A 183 24.53 -16.79 8.46
C LEU A 183 26.03 -16.55 8.74
N SER A 184 26.38 -16.05 9.93
CA SER A 184 27.75 -15.87 10.38
C SER A 184 28.39 -17.10 11.06
N LYS A 185 27.58 -17.96 11.70
CA LYS A 185 28.07 -19.15 12.40
C LYS A 185 27.37 -20.41 11.88
N GLY A 186 28.12 -21.38 11.39
CA GLY A 186 27.53 -22.63 10.87
C GLY A 186 27.28 -22.64 9.35
N ARG A 187 27.77 -21.65 8.62
CA ARG A 187 27.63 -21.52 7.16
C ARG A 187 28.06 -22.80 6.39
N LYS A 188 29.19 -23.44 6.78
CA LYS A 188 29.63 -24.71 6.20
C LYS A 188 28.63 -25.85 6.41
N THR A 189 28.01 -25.90 7.62
CA THR A 189 27.01 -26.91 7.95
C THR A 189 25.72 -26.67 7.17
N LEU A 190 25.31 -25.41 7.02
CA LEU A 190 24.14 -25.04 6.22
C LEU A 190 24.34 -25.42 4.76
N LEU A 191 25.49 -25.07 4.18
CA LEU A 191 25.85 -25.42 2.81
C LEU A 191 25.82 -26.94 2.58
N SER A 192 26.44 -27.71 3.50
CA SER A 192 26.46 -29.17 3.42
C SER A 192 25.04 -29.78 3.48
N LYS A 193 24.16 -29.28 4.38
CA LYS A 193 22.77 -29.74 4.47
C LYS A 193 21.96 -29.39 3.21
N ARG A 194 22.10 -28.14 2.72
CA ARG A 194 21.47 -27.70 1.48
C ARG A 194 21.88 -28.58 0.29
N ASN A 195 23.18 -28.76 0.11
CA ASN A 195 23.71 -29.55 -1.02
C ASN A 195 23.31 -31.03 -0.90
N ARG A 196 23.21 -31.57 0.33
CA ARG A 196 22.69 -32.93 0.53
C ARG A 196 21.23 -33.05 0.12
N LEU A 197 20.40 -32.04 0.44
CA LEU A 197 18.99 -32.02 0.04
C LEU A 197 18.87 -31.91 -1.49
N LEU A 198 19.66 -31.01 -2.13
CA LEU A 198 19.69 -30.87 -3.59
C LEU A 198 20.09 -32.18 -4.27
N LYS A 199 21.11 -32.89 -3.74
CA LYS A 199 21.49 -34.21 -4.23
C LYS A 199 20.36 -35.22 -4.13
N GLN A 200 19.62 -35.21 -3.02
CA GLN A 200 18.48 -36.09 -2.81
C GLN A 200 17.33 -35.80 -3.78
N LEU A 201 17.04 -34.49 -4.06
CA LEU A 201 16.05 -34.09 -5.07
C LEU A 201 16.44 -34.56 -6.47
N PHE A 202 17.73 -34.54 -6.79
CA PHE A 202 18.26 -35.07 -8.05
C PHE A 202 18.16 -36.60 -8.13
N GLU A 203 18.55 -37.32 -7.06
CA GLU A 203 18.46 -38.78 -6.99
C GLU A 203 16.99 -39.31 -7.04
N GLU A 204 16.01 -38.47 -6.61
CA GLU A 204 14.57 -38.73 -6.68
C GLU A 204 13.93 -38.21 -7.99
N GLU A 205 14.73 -37.76 -8.96
CA GLU A 205 14.32 -37.26 -10.29
C GLU A 205 13.34 -36.06 -10.20
N ILE A 206 13.33 -35.31 -9.08
CA ILE A 206 12.52 -34.11 -8.88
C ILE A 206 13.14 -32.92 -9.63
N ILE A 207 14.47 -32.88 -9.73
CA ILE A 207 15.24 -31.92 -10.53
C ILE A 207 16.17 -32.64 -11.48
N ASP A 208 16.42 -32.06 -12.64
CA ASP A 208 17.34 -32.60 -13.62
C ASP A 208 18.81 -32.27 -13.28
N ALA A 209 19.76 -32.87 -14.04
CA ALA A 209 21.20 -32.70 -13.82
C ALA A 209 21.64 -31.24 -13.98
N SER A 210 21.12 -30.54 -14.96
CA SER A 210 21.48 -29.14 -15.23
C SER A 210 21.00 -28.22 -14.10
N THR A 211 19.77 -28.41 -13.60
CA THR A 211 19.22 -27.69 -12.45
C THR A 211 20.01 -27.98 -11.18
N TYR A 212 20.43 -29.26 -10.98
CA TYR A 212 21.25 -29.64 -9.83
C TYR A 212 22.61 -28.95 -9.84
N GLU A 213 23.32 -28.96 -10.98
CA GLU A 213 24.63 -28.31 -11.12
C GLU A 213 24.56 -26.81 -10.88
N LEU A 214 23.54 -26.14 -11.44
CA LEU A 214 23.28 -24.72 -11.18
C LEU A 214 23.00 -24.46 -9.70
N ALA A 215 22.10 -25.23 -9.07
CA ALA A 215 21.71 -25.04 -7.69
C ALA A 215 22.86 -25.25 -6.69
N ILE A 216 23.76 -26.20 -6.90
CA ILE A 216 24.92 -26.39 -6.02
C ILE A 216 25.97 -25.29 -6.16
N SER A 217 26.06 -24.65 -7.33
CA SER A 217 27.02 -23.56 -7.61
C SER A 217 26.54 -22.22 -6.96
N GLU A 218 25.27 -22.09 -6.67
CA GLU A 218 24.68 -20.88 -6.11
C GLU A 218 25.19 -20.63 -4.67
N PRO A 219 25.72 -19.42 -4.36
CA PRO A 219 26.25 -19.11 -3.04
C PRO A 219 25.14 -18.98 -2.00
N LEU A 220 25.50 -19.12 -0.73
CA LEU A 220 24.61 -18.72 0.37
C LEU A 220 24.60 -17.19 0.52
N PRO A 221 23.49 -16.57 0.92
CA PRO A 221 23.44 -15.14 1.19
C PRO A 221 24.40 -14.77 2.33
N ASP A 222 24.99 -13.58 2.27
CA ASP A 222 25.98 -13.16 3.28
C ASP A 222 25.30 -12.57 4.52
N GLU A 223 24.41 -11.59 4.34
CA GLU A 223 23.67 -10.91 5.42
C GLU A 223 22.20 -10.75 5.05
N PRO A 224 21.30 -10.64 6.04
CA PRO A 224 19.90 -10.36 5.78
C PRO A 224 19.71 -9.00 5.10
N HIS A 225 19.02 -8.96 3.98
CA HIS A 225 18.68 -7.72 3.29
C HIS A 225 17.73 -6.84 4.12
N PRO A 226 17.89 -5.52 4.09
CA PRO A 226 16.84 -4.62 4.57
C PRO A 226 15.60 -4.80 3.68
N LEU A 227 14.42 -4.73 4.30
CA LEU A 227 13.19 -4.75 3.51
C LEU A 227 13.06 -3.46 2.68
N PRO A 228 12.46 -3.50 1.50
CA PRO A 228 12.22 -2.32 0.69
C PRO A 228 11.47 -1.23 1.47
N GLN A 229 11.79 0.03 1.20
CA GLN A 229 11.12 1.22 1.74
C GLN A 229 10.79 2.17 0.59
N ILE A 230 9.98 1.67 -0.36
CA ILE A 230 9.65 2.39 -1.60
C ILE A 230 8.54 3.42 -1.35
N ALA A 231 7.58 3.14 -0.46
CA ALA A 231 6.51 4.06 -0.11
C ALA A 231 6.34 4.16 1.42
N PRO A 232 7.32 4.69 2.17
CA PRO A 232 7.39 4.57 3.63
C PRO A 232 6.23 5.26 4.36
N HIS A 233 5.72 6.40 3.86
CA HIS A 233 4.58 7.10 4.43
C HIS A 233 3.29 6.32 4.24
N LEU A 234 3.07 5.71 3.06
CA LEU A 234 1.93 4.84 2.81
C LEU A 234 1.96 3.60 3.71
N VAL A 235 3.14 2.98 3.88
CA VAL A 235 3.32 1.85 4.80
C VAL A 235 3.00 2.27 6.24
N THR A 236 3.42 3.47 6.65
CA THR A 236 3.12 4.00 7.99
C THR A 236 1.64 4.28 8.17
N ARG A 237 0.97 4.85 7.17
CA ARG A 237 -0.48 5.05 7.15
C ARG A 237 -1.23 3.73 7.29
N PHE A 238 -0.88 2.71 6.50
CA PHE A 238 -1.53 1.40 6.59
C PHE A 238 -1.19 0.64 7.87
N TYR A 239 -0.01 0.87 8.46
CA TYR A 239 0.28 0.37 9.80
C TYR A 239 -0.69 0.92 10.85
N GLN A 240 -1.13 2.18 10.72
CA GLN A 240 -2.12 2.78 11.63
C GLN A 240 -3.55 2.31 11.34
N GLU A 241 -3.92 2.21 10.06
CA GLU A 241 -5.28 1.90 9.62
C GLU A 241 -5.57 0.39 9.54
N ARG A 242 -4.56 -0.43 9.23
CA ARG A 242 -4.65 -1.84 8.86
C ARG A 242 -3.55 -2.69 9.48
N ASN A 243 -3.28 -2.50 10.77
CA ASN A 243 -2.19 -3.17 11.47
C ASN A 243 -2.25 -4.70 11.34
N GLY A 244 -1.11 -5.30 11.01
CA GLY A 244 -0.95 -6.74 10.90
C GLY A 244 -1.61 -7.38 9.67
N LEU A 245 -2.03 -6.57 8.68
CA LEU A 245 -2.66 -7.08 7.45
C LEU A 245 -1.68 -7.03 6.27
N TYR A 246 -1.89 -7.94 5.32
CA TYR A 246 -1.34 -7.87 3.98
C TYR A 246 -2.26 -6.97 3.15
N THR A 247 -1.70 -5.93 2.55
CA THR A 247 -2.47 -4.93 1.81
C THR A 247 -1.89 -4.77 0.40
N ARG A 248 -2.65 -5.18 -0.60
CA ARG A 248 -2.36 -4.91 -2.00
C ARG A 248 -2.91 -3.54 -2.36
N SER A 249 -2.03 -2.63 -2.78
CA SER A 249 -2.38 -1.26 -3.16
C SER A 249 -2.54 -1.12 -4.68
N THR A 250 -3.09 0.04 -5.09
CA THR A 250 -3.16 0.43 -6.51
C THR A 250 -1.85 1.03 -7.03
N ILE A 251 -0.85 1.21 -6.18
CA ILE A 251 0.44 1.78 -6.54
C ILE A 251 1.10 0.96 -7.66
N ASP A 252 1.72 1.65 -8.59
CA ASP A 252 2.64 1.09 -9.57
C ASP A 252 4.08 1.32 -9.10
N LYS A 253 4.81 0.24 -8.83
CA LYS A 253 6.17 0.32 -8.27
C LYS A 253 7.14 1.10 -9.17
N GLY A 254 7.00 0.97 -10.50
CA GLY A 254 7.84 1.70 -11.45
C GLY A 254 7.61 3.20 -11.39
N ILE A 255 6.33 3.61 -11.41
CA ILE A 255 5.94 5.01 -11.28
C ILE A 255 6.35 5.54 -9.90
N GLN A 256 6.10 4.78 -8.83
CA GLN A 256 6.47 5.16 -7.45
C GLN A 256 7.97 5.43 -7.34
N THR A 257 8.82 4.52 -7.81
CA THR A 257 10.26 4.67 -7.74
C THR A 257 10.75 5.90 -8.52
N HIS A 258 10.13 6.15 -9.69
CA HIS A 258 10.45 7.35 -10.47
C HIS A 258 10.05 8.63 -9.75
N ILE A 259 8.86 8.67 -9.14
CA ILE A 259 8.36 9.82 -8.37
C ILE A 259 9.22 10.07 -7.12
N GLU A 260 9.66 9.04 -6.40
CA GLU A 260 10.59 9.18 -5.26
C GLU A 260 11.93 9.82 -5.71
N SER A 261 12.48 9.34 -6.82
CA SER A 261 13.71 9.91 -7.40
C SER A 261 13.55 11.38 -7.83
N LEU A 262 12.39 11.73 -8.39
CA LEU A 262 12.04 13.10 -8.73
C LEU A 262 11.92 13.97 -7.47
N ALA A 263 11.20 13.48 -6.46
CA ALA A 263 10.97 14.17 -5.20
C ALA A 263 12.31 14.46 -4.49
N GLU A 264 13.20 13.49 -4.43
CA GLU A 264 14.53 13.66 -3.84
C GLU A 264 15.37 14.71 -4.57
N ARG A 265 15.39 14.67 -5.90
CA ARG A 265 16.11 15.65 -6.71
C ARG A 265 15.59 17.07 -6.49
N TRP A 266 14.27 17.26 -6.53
CA TRP A 266 13.66 18.57 -6.29
C TRP A 266 13.81 19.03 -4.84
N SER A 267 13.76 18.14 -3.88
CA SER A 267 14.01 18.46 -2.48
C SER A 267 15.41 19.04 -2.28
N ASN A 268 16.42 18.48 -2.94
CA ASN A 268 17.78 19.00 -2.87
C ASN A 268 17.90 20.42 -3.45
N GLU A 269 17.13 20.73 -4.50
CA GLU A 269 17.07 22.09 -5.06
C GLU A 269 16.33 23.05 -4.13
N PHE A 270 15.17 22.64 -3.61
CA PHE A 270 14.34 23.47 -2.74
C PHE A 270 14.95 23.70 -1.34
N ASN A 271 15.81 22.82 -0.88
CA ASN A 271 16.57 23.02 0.37
C ASN A 271 17.42 24.29 0.35
N ARG A 272 17.83 24.77 -0.82
CA ARG A 272 18.55 26.05 -0.97
C ARG A 272 17.69 27.26 -0.61
N SER A 273 16.36 27.08 -0.65
CA SER A 273 15.37 28.10 -0.28
C SER A 273 14.65 27.74 1.04
N ASP A 274 15.25 26.91 1.90
CA ASP A 274 14.69 26.44 3.17
C ASP A 274 13.36 25.67 3.06
N ILE A 275 13.00 25.20 1.87
CA ILE A 275 11.83 24.33 1.66
C ILE A 275 12.25 22.88 1.91
N ARG A 276 11.81 22.30 3.03
CA ARG A 276 12.31 21.03 3.54
C ARG A 276 11.35 19.86 3.33
N ASN A 277 10.09 20.12 3.02
CA ASN A 277 9.06 19.10 2.85
C ASN A 277 8.49 19.19 1.44
N LEU A 278 8.30 18.03 0.81
CA LEU A 278 7.72 17.89 -0.52
C LEU A 278 6.91 16.62 -0.57
N ALA A 279 5.68 16.70 -1.09
CA ALA A 279 4.83 15.55 -1.30
C ALA A 279 4.33 15.51 -2.74
N ILE A 280 4.15 14.31 -3.27
CA ILE A 280 3.61 14.07 -4.61
C ILE A 280 2.58 12.96 -4.53
N LEU A 281 1.39 13.22 -5.07
CA LEU A 281 0.32 12.26 -5.24
C LEU A 281 -0.04 12.18 -6.72
N VAL A 282 -0.07 10.97 -7.27
CA VAL A 282 -0.44 10.74 -8.68
C VAL A 282 -1.66 9.86 -8.74
N ILE A 283 -2.70 10.36 -9.43
CA ILE A 283 -3.95 9.64 -9.67
C ILE A 283 -4.08 9.39 -11.17
N ASP A 284 -4.35 8.15 -11.54
CA ASP A 284 -4.75 7.79 -12.89
C ASP A 284 -6.22 8.18 -13.09
N ILE A 285 -6.47 9.16 -13.97
CA ILE A 285 -7.79 9.75 -14.16
C ILE A 285 -8.83 8.73 -14.62
N PRO A 286 -8.56 7.88 -15.65
CA PRO A 286 -9.51 6.89 -16.13
C PRO A 286 -9.94 5.87 -15.06
N THR A 287 -9.01 5.35 -14.30
CA THR A 287 -9.29 4.30 -13.30
C THR A 287 -9.63 4.83 -11.92
N ASN A 288 -9.44 6.13 -11.68
CA ASN A 288 -9.55 6.77 -10.36
C ASN A 288 -8.68 6.14 -9.28
N GLN A 289 -7.53 5.58 -9.66
CA GLN A 289 -6.60 4.90 -8.76
C GLN A 289 -5.38 5.76 -8.46
N VAL A 290 -4.92 5.71 -7.21
CA VAL A 290 -3.61 6.27 -6.85
C VAL A 290 -2.52 5.35 -7.40
N VAL A 291 -1.66 5.87 -8.27
CA VAL A 291 -0.57 5.11 -8.87
C VAL A 291 0.80 5.44 -8.27
N ALA A 292 0.94 6.59 -7.57
CA ALA A 292 2.11 6.89 -6.75
C ALA A 292 1.76 7.75 -5.54
N TYR A 293 2.46 7.53 -4.43
CA TYR A 293 2.24 8.15 -3.13
C TYR A 293 3.57 8.48 -2.45
N CYS A 294 4.10 9.68 -2.67
CA CYS A 294 5.26 10.21 -1.95
C CYS A 294 4.78 11.18 -0.88
N GLY A 295 4.62 10.71 0.36
CA GLY A 295 4.08 11.52 1.46
C GLY A 295 5.02 12.61 1.95
N ASN A 296 6.30 12.42 1.82
CA ASN A 296 7.37 13.39 2.07
C ASN A 296 8.70 12.80 1.57
N VAL A 297 9.76 13.61 1.58
CA VAL A 297 11.13 13.22 1.22
C VAL A 297 11.96 12.83 2.44
N HIS A 298 13.05 12.09 2.22
CA HIS A 298 14.05 11.74 3.26
C HIS A 298 13.43 11.15 4.54
N PHE A 299 12.57 10.14 4.39
CA PHE A 299 11.84 9.49 5.50
C PHE A 299 12.75 9.01 6.65
N ASP A 300 13.97 8.58 6.33
CA ASP A 300 15.00 8.12 7.26
C ASP A 300 15.55 9.22 8.19
N ARG A 301 15.43 10.50 7.78
CA ARG A 301 15.90 11.65 8.55
C ARG A 301 14.85 12.07 9.57
N LYS A 302 15.23 12.13 10.85
CA LYS A 302 14.34 12.59 11.94
C LYS A 302 14.20 14.11 12.02
N GLN A 303 15.06 14.86 11.35
CA GLN A 303 15.05 16.33 11.34
C GLN A 303 14.14 16.86 10.24
N GLY A 304 13.50 18.01 10.48
CA GLY A 304 12.70 18.71 9.47
C GLY A 304 11.27 18.20 9.26
N GLY A 305 10.76 17.27 10.11
CA GLY A 305 9.39 16.77 9.98
C GLY A 305 9.18 15.78 8.84
N ASN A 306 10.23 15.18 8.29
CA ASN A 306 10.21 14.29 7.13
C ASN A 306 9.35 13.03 7.31
N GLN A 307 9.06 12.64 8.56
CA GLN A 307 8.16 11.52 8.85
C GLN A 307 6.67 11.88 8.79
N VAL A 308 6.36 13.18 8.66
CA VAL A 308 4.97 13.64 8.50
C VAL A 308 4.50 13.33 7.09
N ASP A 309 3.35 12.67 6.98
CA ASP A 309 2.66 12.47 5.71
C ASP A 309 1.97 13.77 5.29
N VAL A 310 2.60 14.53 4.42
CA VAL A 310 2.12 15.83 3.95
C VAL A 310 0.92 15.68 3.02
N ILE A 311 0.72 14.51 2.38
CA ILE A 311 -0.47 14.26 1.56
C ILE A 311 -1.75 14.36 2.41
N GLN A 312 -1.69 13.90 3.66
CA GLN A 312 -2.84 13.89 4.58
C GLN A 312 -2.88 15.14 5.48
N ALA A 313 -1.81 15.92 5.52
CA ALA A 313 -1.74 17.09 6.39
C ALA A 313 -2.45 18.30 5.74
N PRO A 314 -3.43 18.94 6.43
CA PRO A 314 -4.06 20.14 5.92
C PRO A 314 -3.05 21.28 5.76
N ARG A 315 -3.13 21.99 4.63
CA ARG A 315 -2.31 23.16 4.30
C ARG A 315 -3.17 24.23 3.65
N SER A 316 -2.76 25.49 3.80
CA SER A 316 -3.44 26.59 3.10
C SER A 316 -3.53 26.30 1.60
N THR A 317 -4.72 26.49 1.06
CA THR A 317 -5.01 26.25 -0.35
C THR A 317 -4.40 27.29 -1.28
N GLY A 318 -4.01 28.43 -0.75
CA GLY A 318 -3.56 29.56 -1.58
C GLY A 318 -4.57 29.84 -2.70
N SER A 319 -4.10 29.90 -3.92
CA SER A 319 -4.93 30.16 -5.13
C SER A 319 -5.46 28.91 -5.82
N ILE A 320 -5.23 27.72 -5.26
CA ILE A 320 -5.53 26.43 -5.93
C ILE A 320 -7.04 26.18 -6.08
N LEU A 321 -7.89 26.94 -5.35
CA LEU A 321 -9.35 26.87 -5.44
C LEU A 321 -9.94 27.74 -6.57
N LYS A 322 -9.18 28.70 -7.14
CA LYS A 322 -9.66 29.62 -8.20
C LYS A 322 -10.21 28.91 -9.44
N PRO A 323 -9.59 27.82 -9.95
CA PRO A 323 -10.13 27.08 -11.10
C PRO A 323 -11.51 26.48 -10.85
N PHE A 324 -11.80 26.05 -9.64
CA PHE A 324 -13.13 25.50 -9.29
C PHE A 324 -14.21 26.59 -9.28
N LEU A 325 -13.90 27.77 -8.77
CA LEU A 325 -14.82 28.92 -8.82
C LEU A 325 -15.08 29.35 -10.27
N TYR A 326 -14.01 29.46 -11.07
CA TYR A 326 -14.11 29.81 -12.48
C TYR A 326 -15.00 28.80 -13.25
N GLY A 327 -14.74 27.48 -13.06
CA GLY A 327 -15.53 26.43 -13.69
C GLY A 327 -17.00 26.46 -13.26
N ALA A 328 -17.30 26.72 -11.98
CA ALA A 328 -18.64 26.83 -11.48
C ALA A 328 -19.42 28.01 -12.10
N MET A 329 -18.78 29.15 -12.24
CA MET A 329 -19.39 30.33 -12.85
C MET A 329 -19.60 30.16 -14.37
N LEU A 330 -18.69 29.46 -15.06
CA LEU A 330 -18.88 29.08 -16.47
C LEU A 330 -20.08 28.16 -16.65
N GLN A 331 -20.21 27.14 -15.78
CA GLN A 331 -21.32 26.19 -15.82
C GLN A 331 -22.68 26.87 -15.66
N GLU A 332 -22.78 27.90 -14.83
CA GLU A 332 -24.01 28.67 -14.63
C GLU A 332 -24.25 29.74 -15.69
N GLY A 333 -23.33 29.91 -16.63
CA GLY A 333 -23.42 30.97 -17.63
C GLY A 333 -23.23 32.39 -17.08
N SER A 334 -22.83 32.53 -15.79
CA SER A 334 -22.58 33.83 -15.15
C SER A 334 -21.20 34.42 -15.49
N LEU A 335 -20.35 33.63 -16.15
CA LEU A 335 -19.02 34.01 -16.63
C LEU A 335 -18.78 33.44 -18.03
N LEU A 336 -18.06 34.21 -18.85
CA LEU A 336 -17.52 33.75 -20.15
C LEU A 336 -16.00 33.96 -20.16
N PRO A 337 -15.20 33.17 -20.90
CA PRO A 337 -13.74 33.29 -20.90
C PRO A 337 -13.22 34.67 -21.24
N GLN A 338 -13.86 35.36 -22.18
CA GLN A 338 -13.48 36.71 -22.64
C GLN A 338 -14.21 37.84 -21.91
N MET A 339 -15.05 37.53 -20.91
CA MET A 339 -15.71 38.54 -20.08
C MET A 339 -14.65 39.34 -19.32
N LEU A 340 -14.73 40.69 -19.37
CA LEU A 340 -13.83 41.54 -18.63
C LEU A 340 -14.19 41.57 -17.14
N LEU A 341 -13.22 41.29 -16.31
CA LEU A 341 -13.29 41.39 -14.86
C LEU A 341 -12.52 42.63 -14.39
N PRO A 342 -13.02 43.35 -13.38
CA PRO A 342 -12.31 44.49 -12.82
C PRO A 342 -11.05 44.04 -12.09
N ASP A 343 -9.93 44.68 -12.38
CA ASP A 343 -8.67 44.53 -11.68
C ASP A 343 -8.20 45.92 -11.21
N VAL A 344 -8.92 46.47 -10.24
CA VAL A 344 -8.72 47.77 -9.64
C VAL A 344 -8.68 47.66 -8.12
N PRO A 345 -8.06 48.57 -7.39
CA PRO A 345 -8.08 48.58 -5.93
C PRO A 345 -9.51 48.56 -5.40
N VAL A 346 -9.79 47.58 -4.53
CA VAL A 346 -11.11 47.41 -3.91
C VAL A 346 -10.99 47.38 -2.40
N ASN A 347 -12.01 47.91 -1.71
CA ASN A 347 -12.21 47.75 -0.29
C ASN A 347 -13.61 47.19 -0.05
N ILE A 348 -13.69 45.95 0.45
CA ILE A 348 -14.93 45.24 0.70
C ILE A 348 -15.07 45.08 2.21
N ASN A 349 -15.78 45.96 2.88
CA ASN A 349 -15.96 45.93 4.33
C ASN A 349 -14.64 45.83 5.12
N GLY A 350 -13.63 46.59 4.71
CA GLY A 350 -12.30 46.57 5.33
C GLY A 350 -11.35 45.49 4.78
N PHE A 351 -11.81 44.57 3.93
CA PHE A 351 -10.97 43.62 3.25
C PHE A 351 -10.43 44.23 1.95
N THR A 352 -9.11 44.41 1.88
CA THR A 352 -8.41 45.08 0.77
C THR A 352 -7.42 44.10 0.10
N PRO A 353 -7.90 43.18 -0.76
CA PRO A 353 -7.01 42.24 -1.45
C PRO A 353 -6.09 42.98 -2.43
N GLN A 354 -4.88 42.44 -2.60
CA GLN A 354 -3.90 42.94 -3.54
C GLN A 354 -3.42 41.81 -4.46
N ASN A 355 -3.07 42.17 -5.71
CA ASN A 355 -2.36 41.23 -6.58
C ASN A 355 -0.93 41.02 -6.07
N PHE A 356 -0.32 39.88 -6.42
CA PHE A 356 1.06 39.59 -6.03
C PHE A 356 2.06 40.61 -6.55
N SER A 357 1.85 41.11 -7.79
CA SER A 357 2.67 42.14 -8.41
C SER A 357 2.47 43.55 -7.81
N LEU A 358 1.49 43.74 -6.94
CA LEU A 358 1.03 45.04 -6.43
C LEU A 358 0.56 46.00 -7.52
N GLN A 359 0.32 45.52 -8.74
CA GLN A 359 -0.13 46.28 -9.91
C GLN A 359 -1.58 45.94 -10.24
N PHE A 360 -2.25 46.88 -10.91
CA PHE A 360 -3.64 46.76 -11.34
C PHE A 360 -3.75 47.14 -12.82
N GLU A 361 -4.52 46.38 -13.60
CA GLU A 361 -4.61 46.57 -15.06
C GLU A 361 -5.96 47.15 -15.50
N GLY A 362 -6.83 47.51 -14.56
CA GLY A 362 -8.12 48.08 -14.84
C GLY A 362 -9.18 47.02 -15.15
N ALA A 363 -9.07 46.35 -16.28
CA ALA A 363 -9.98 45.26 -16.70
C ALA A 363 -9.20 44.17 -17.45
N VAL A 364 -9.46 42.91 -17.08
CA VAL A 364 -8.74 41.73 -17.61
C VAL A 364 -9.74 40.66 -18.02
N PRO A 365 -9.56 39.94 -19.17
CA PRO A 365 -10.37 38.80 -19.53
C PRO A 365 -10.36 37.72 -18.42
N ALA A 366 -11.48 37.10 -18.19
CA ALA A 366 -11.63 36.11 -17.10
C ALA A 366 -10.66 34.92 -17.23
N SER A 367 -10.41 34.42 -18.44
CA SER A 367 -9.44 33.35 -18.69
C SER A 367 -8.00 33.79 -18.34
N GLU A 368 -7.61 35.00 -18.70
CA GLU A 368 -6.32 35.57 -18.40
C GLU A 368 -6.15 35.86 -16.90
N ALA A 369 -7.20 36.37 -16.24
CA ALA A 369 -7.24 36.56 -14.80
C ALA A 369 -7.01 35.24 -14.04
N LEU A 370 -7.57 34.12 -14.53
CA LEU A 370 -7.32 32.79 -13.99
C LEU A 370 -5.88 32.33 -14.27
N ALA A 371 -5.43 32.42 -15.51
CA ALA A 371 -4.09 31.97 -15.94
C ALA A 371 -2.96 32.68 -15.16
N ARG A 372 -3.16 33.95 -14.86
CA ARG A 372 -2.23 34.79 -14.08
C ARG A 372 -2.50 34.75 -12.58
N SER A 373 -3.54 34.02 -12.17
CA SER A 373 -3.95 33.87 -10.77
C SER A 373 -4.17 35.22 -10.05
N LEU A 374 -4.76 36.22 -10.72
CA LEU A 374 -5.03 37.52 -10.14
C LEU A 374 -5.99 37.42 -8.94
N ASN A 375 -5.70 38.17 -7.88
CA ASN A 375 -6.45 38.10 -6.63
C ASN A 375 -7.74 38.91 -6.67
N ILE A 376 -7.68 40.15 -7.21
CA ILE A 376 -8.84 41.04 -7.26
C ILE A 376 -9.99 40.45 -8.09
N PRO A 377 -9.74 40.00 -9.35
CA PRO A 377 -10.77 39.33 -10.15
C PRO A 377 -11.35 38.11 -9.44
N ALA A 378 -10.50 37.30 -8.78
CA ALA A 378 -10.97 36.09 -8.07
C ALA A 378 -11.87 36.42 -6.88
N VAL A 379 -11.55 37.45 -6.09
CA VAL A 379 -12.38 37.93 -4.99
C VAL A 379 -13.71 38.49 -5.52
N THR A 380 -13.67 39.26 -6.60
CA THR A 380 -14.88 39.79 -7.24
C THR A 380 -15.77 38.68 -7.78
N MET A 381 -15.19 37.66 -8.40
CA MET A 381 -15.92 36.45 -8.82
C MET A 381 -16.59 35.77 -7.62
N LEU A 382 -15.85 35.53 -6.52
CA LEU A 382 -16.41 34.88 -5.33
C LEU A 382 -17.52 35.73 -4.68
N GLN A 383 -17.37 37.05 -4.65
CA GLN A 383 -18.42 37.95 -4.13
C GLN A 383 -19.71 37.84 -4.96
N ARG A 384 -19.59 37.79 -6.30
CA ARG A 384 -20.75 37.64 -7.23
C ARG A 384 -21.38 36.25 -7.15
N TYR A 385 -20.57 35.20 -7.06
CA TYR A 385 -21.03 33.81 -6.99
C TYR A 385 -21.68 33.48 -5.65
N GLY A 386 -21.16 34.07 -4.58
CA GLY A 386 -21.58 33.87 -3.21
C GLY A 386 -20.73 32.86 -2.45
N VAL A 387 -20.14 33.30 -1.32
CA VAL A 387 -19.30 32.44 -0.48
C VAL A 387 -20.02 31.18 0.00
N PRO A 388 -21.29 31.22 0.47
CA PRO A 388 -21.99 30.00 0.92
C PRO A 388 -22.16 28.96 -0.20
N LYS A 389 -22.43 29.40 -1.40
CA LYS A 389 -22.64 28.55 -2.57
C LYS A 389 -21.32 27.87 -2.99
N PHE A 390 -20.24 28.62 -3.06
CA PHE A 390 -18.92 28.06 -3.36
C PHE A 390 -18.43 27.10 -2.28
N HIS A 391 -18.62 27.46 -1.01
CA HIS A 391 -18.29 26.59 0.12
C HIS A 391 -19.03 25.25 0.04
N HIS A 392 -20.34 25.26 -0.24
CA HIS A 392 -21.12 24.04 -0.43
C HIS A 392 -20.61 23.18 -1.58
N MET A 393 -20.28 23.80 -2.72
CA MET A 393 -19.70 23.12 -3.87
C MET A 393 -18.38 22.42 -3.53
N LEU A 394 -17.48 23.10 -2.80
CA LEU A 394 -16.21 22.48 -2.36
C LEU A 394 -16.45 21.24 -1.48
N GLN A 395 -17.46 21.31 -0.58
CA GLN A 395 -17.84 20.13 0.22
C GLN A 395 -18.36 18.99 -0.66
N GLN A 396 -19.15 19.27 -1.69
CA GLN A 396 -19.63 18.27 -2.65
C GLN A 396 -18.47 17.66 -3.47
N MET A 397 -17.41 18.42 -3.73
CA MET A 397 -16.18 17.94 -4.38
C MET A 397 -15.27 17.12 -3.46
N GLY A 398 -15.60 16.99 -2.17
CA GLY A 398 -14.90 16.14 -1.22
C GLY A 398 -13.83 16.83 -0.38
N PHE A 399 -13.80 18.17 -0.31
CA PHE A 399 -12.90 18.90 0.59
C PHE A 399 -13.34 18.73 2.06
N LYS A 400 -12.82 17.69 2.72
CA LYS A 400 -13.24 17.28 4.08
C LYS A 400 -12.81 18.27 5.17
N THR A 401 -11.74 19.00 4.93
CA THR A 401 -11.17 19.97 5.89
C THR A 401 -11.83 21.33 5.85
N ILE A 402 -12.57 21.65 4.77
CA ILE A 402 -13.37 22.89 4.66
C ILE A 402 -14.74 22.67 5.35
N ASN A 403 -14.72 22.54 6.67
CA ASN A 403 -15.85 22.09 7.49
C ASN A 403 -16.44 23.15 8.44
N ARG A 404 -15.83 24.35 8.52
CA ARG A 404 -16.35 25.48 9.27
C ARG A 404 -17.44 26.19 8.45
N SER A 405 -18.19 27.10 9.07
CA SER A 405 -19.24 27.88 8.36
C SER A 405 -18.65 28.72 7.22
N ALA A 406 -19.42 28.95 6.17
CA ALA A 406 -19.01 29.79 5.05
C ALA A 406 -18.63 31.21 5.49
N SER A 407 -19.31 31.75 6.50
CA SER A 407 -19.02 33.07 7.11
C SER A 407 -17.66 33.13 7.80
N HIS A 408 -17.17 32.00 8.31
CA HIS A 408 -15.84 31.91 8.92
C HIS A 408 -14.73 32.17 7.89
N TYR A 409 -14.87 31.63 6.69
CA TYR A 409 -13.88 31.79 5.62
C TYR A 409 -14.03 33.15 4.90
N GLY A 410 -15.27 33.62 4.71
CA GLY A 410 -15.53 34.82 3.96
C GLY A 410 -14.87 34.85 2.58
N LEU A 411 -14.51 36.03 2.09
CA LEU A 411 -13.83 36.19 0.79
C LEU A 411 -12.40 35.67 0.78
N SER A 412 -11.78 35.46 1.96
CA SER A 412 -10.43 34.88 2.05
C SER A 412 -10.38 33.42 1.59
N LEU A 413 -11.52 32.72 1.51
CA LEU A 413 -11.65 31.34 1.01
C LEU A 413 -10.91 31.13 -0.33
N ILE A 414 -11.00 32.10 -1.24
CA ILE A 414 -10.41 31.99 -2.58
C ILE A 414 -8.92 32.36 -2.63
N LEU A 415 -8.37 32.93 -1.57
CA LEU A 415 -6.98 33.38 -1.46
C LEU A 415 -6.14 32.56 -0.47
N GLY A 416 -6.66 31.40 0.01
CA GLY A 416 -5.96 30.52 0.95
C GLY A 416 -6.40 30.66 2.40
N GLY A 417 -7.52 31.31 2.68
CA GLY A 417 -8.14 31.35 4.02
C GLY A 417 -8.73 30.00 4.48
N ALA A 418 -8.66 28.98 3.64
CA ALA A 418 -9.02 27.60 3.98
C ALA A 418 -7.79 26.67 3.88
N GLU A 419 -7.87 25.56 4.59
CA GLU A 419 -6.88 24.48 4.51
C GLU A 419 -7.49 23.25 3.83
N ALA A 420 -6.71 22.58 2.99
CA ALA A 420 -7.07 21.31 2.36
C ALA A 420 -5.90 20.34 2.39
N THR A 421 -6.21 19.05 2.30
CA THR A 421 -5.19 18.03 2.11
C THR A 421 -4.81 17.93 0.62
N LEU A 422 -3.58 17.53 0.32
CA LEU A 422 -3.18 17.24 -1.05
C LEU A 422 -4.06 16.13 -1.65
N TRP A 423 -4.51 15.19 -0.84
CA TRP A 423 -5.46 14.14 -1.23
C TRP A 423 -6.77 14.73 -1.77
N ASP A 424 -7.42 15.61 -1.01
CA ASP A 424 -8.70 16.21 -1.41
C ASP A 424 -8.55 17.08 -2.67
N VAL A 425 -7.48 17.87 -2.72
CA VAL A 425 -7.16 18.72 -3.90
C VAL A 425 -6.95 17.88 -5.14
N THR A 426 -6.11 16.85 -5.07
CA THR A 426 -5.80 16.00 -6.24
C THR A 426 -7.05 15.25 -6.71
N ASN A 427 -7.87 14.76 -5.77
CA ASN A 427 -9.15 14.13 -6.12
C ASN A 427 -10.11 15.10 -6.83
N ALA A 428 -10.21 16.35 -6.36
CA ALA A 428 -11.09 17.35 -6.98
C ALA A 428 -10.64 17.66 -8.43
N TYR A 429 -9.34 17.80 -8.68
CA TYR A 429 -8.81 17.96 -10.05
C TYR A 429 -9.00 16.70 -10.91
N ALA A 430 -8.83 15.51 -10.33
CA ALA A 430 -9.09 14.25 -11.02
C ALA A 430 -10.58 14.12 -11.41
N GLN A 431 -11.51 14.56 -10.56
CA GLN A 431 -12.94 14.63 -10.89
C GLN A 431 -13.19 15.55 -12.08
N MET A 432 -12.57 16.73 -12.11
CA MET A 432 -12.66 17.65 -13.25
C MET A 432 -12.11 17.02 -14.55
N GLY A 433 -11.00 16.29 -14.46
CA GLY A 433 -10.45 15.55 -15.60
C GLY A 433 -11.38 14.43 -16.10
N ARG A 434 -12.00 13.67 -15.17
CA ARG A 434 -12.98 12.61 -15.54
C ARG A 434 -14.23 13.15 -16.20
N SER A 435 -14.68 14.36 -15.84
CA SER A 435 -15.84 15.00 -16.50
C SER A 435 -15.63 15.14 -18.01
N LEU A 436 -14.38 15.30 -18.48
CA LEU A 436 -14.05 15.36 -19.90
C LEU A 436 -14.13 13.99 -20.58
N SER A 437 -13.70 12.94 -19.89
CA SER A 437 -13.67 11.58 -20.46
C SER A 437 -15.07 10.98 -20.57
N ASN A 438 -15.96 11.27 -19.62
CA ASN A 438 -17.34 10.73 -19.57
C ASN A 438 -18.25 11.25 -20.68
N SER A 439 -17.89 12.33 -21.37
CA SER A 439 -18.66 12.84 -22.51
C SER A 439 -18.64 11.90 -23.73
N HIS A 440 -17.76 10.87 -23.74
CA HIS A 440 -17.54 9.97 -24.87
C HIS A 440 -17.75 8.48 -24.58
N SER A 441 -17.96 8.07 -23.32
CA SER A 441 -18.17 6.66 -22.96
C SER A 441 -19.04 6.49 -21.71
N ASN A 442 -20.08 5.68 -21.81
CA ASN A 442 -20.98 5.33 -20.70
C ASN A 442 -20.36 4.32 -19.69
N ASP A 443 -19.11 3.91 -19.86
CA ASP A 443 -18.51 2.75 -19.18
C ASP A 443 -17.49 3.10 -18.10
N LEU A 444 -17.30 4.38 -17.74
CA LEU A 444 -16.34 4.72 -16.67
C LEU A 444 -16.95 4.56 -15.26
N PRO A 445 -16.17 4.04 -14.29
CA PRO A 445 -16.67 3.83 -12.93
C PRO A 445 -17.18 5.15 -12.32
N GLN A 446 -18.43 5.13 -11.84
CA GLN A 446 -19.06 6.27 -11.13
C GLN A 446 -18.52 6.47 -9.70
N GLU A 447 -17.39 5.87 -9.33
CA GLU A 447 -16.86 5.98 -8.00
C GLU A 447 -16.31 7.39 -7.73
N LYS A 448 -16.97 8.09 -6.81
CA LYS A 448 -16.61 9.46 -6.39
C LYS A 448 -15.32 9.51 -5.55
N GLU A 449 -14.94 8.41 -4.92
CA GLU A 449 -13.75 8.35 -4.06
C GLU A 449 -12.57 7.70 -4.78
N VAL A 450 -11.40 8.30 -4.59
CA VAL A 450 -10.11 7.78 -5.12
C VAL A 450 -9.75 6.48 -4.42
N GLN A 451 -9.41 5.48 -5.22
CA GLN A 451 -9.01 4.16 -4.73
C GLN A 451 -7.50 4.08 -4.52
N ILE A 452 -7.09 3.52 -3.40
CA ILE A 452 -5.68 3.20 -3.09
C ILE A 452 -5.50 1.71 -2.75
N LEU A 453 -6.59 0.97 -2.63
CA LEU A 453 -6.62 -0.46 -2.33
C LEU A 453 -7.16 -1.24 -3.52
N LEU A 454 -6.49 -2.33 -3.88
CA LEU A 454 -6.97 -3.31 -4.83
C LEU A 454 -7.62 -4.46 -4.04
N GLY A 455 -8.95 -4.55 -4.13
CA GLY A 455 -9.74 -5.64 -3.55
C GLY A 455 -9.54 -5.81 -2.04
N THR A 456 -10.52 -5.48 -1.25
CA THR A 456 -10.59 -5.96 0.13
C THR A 456 -11.01 -7.41 0.07
N GLU A 457 -10.09 -8.36 0.26
CA GLU A 457 -10.49 -9.62 0.86
C GLU A 457 -10.96 -9.28 2.28
N GLU A 458 -12.26 -9.02 2.42
CA GLU A 458 -12.88 -9.03 3.73
C GLU A 458 -12.61 -10.41 4.32
N LYS A 459 -11.78 -10.46 5.37
CA LYS A 459 -11.87 -11.56 6.31
C LYS A 459 -13.28 -11.51 6.88
N THR A 460 -14.19 -12.33 6.36
CA THR A 460 -15.37 -12.78 7.10
C THR A 460 -14.87 -13.57 8.30
N VAL A 461 -14.45 -12.84 9.34
CA VAL A 461 -14.46 -13.37 10.69
C VAL A 461 -15.94 -13.43 11.03
N SER A 462 -16.53 -14.62 10.98
CA SER A 462 -17.83 -14.91 11.52
C SER A 462 -17.82 -14.48 12.99
N GLU A 463 -18.33 -13.29 13.27
CA GLU A 463 -18.68 -12.86 14.62
C GLU A 463 -19.89 -13.68 15.08
N ARG A 464 -19.61 -14.81 15.72
CA ARG A 464 -20.49 -15.44 16.69
C ARG A 464 -19.68 -15.61 17.97
N ASP A 465 -19.48 -14.54 18.68
CA ASP A 465 -19.52 -14.58 20.15
C ASP A 465 -19.59 -13.14 20.69
N GLY A 466 -20.58 -12.92 21.55
CA GLY A 466 -20.82 -11.63 22.16
C GLY A 466 -19.82 -11.36 23.28
N SER A 467 -19.08 -10.31 23.17
CA SER A 467 -18.67 -9.35 24.20
C SER A 467 -17.32 -8.69 23.86
N ARG A 468 -17.41 -7.44 23.59
CA ARG A 468 -16.49 -6.31 23.64
C ARG A 468 -16.44 -5.54 22.31
N LYS A 469 -17.18 -4.43 22.33
CA LYS A 469 -17.03 -3.36 21.33
C LYS A 469 -15.60 -2.82 21.38
N VAL A 470 -14.79 -3.21 20.39
CA VAL A 470 -13.66 -2.40 19.94
C VAL A 470 -14.19 -1.58 18.78
N THR A 471 -14.24 -0.28 18.93
CA THR A 471 -14.62 0.68 17.91
C THR A 471 -13.58 0.64 16.79
N SER A 472 -13.79 -0.24 15.84
CA SER A 472 -13.15 -0.20 14.54
C SER A 472 -13.85 0.89 13.73
N GLY A 473 -13.10 1.89 13.27
CA GLY A 473 -13.62 2.98 12.47
C GLY A 473 -14.33 2.45 11.22
N LYS A 474 -15.66 2.44 11.30
CA LYS A 474 -16.54 2.17 10.17
C LYS A 474 -16.36 3.30 9.16
N ILE A 475 -15.74 3.00 8.02
CA ILE A 475 -16.05 3.72 6.79
C ILE A 475 -17.50 3.35 6.45
N ILE A 476 -18.42 4.21 6.84
CA ILE A 476 -19.84 4.05 6.59
C ILE A 476 -20.07 4.42 5.12
N SER A 477 -20.08 3.42 4.26
CA SER A 477 -20.87 3.50 3.03
C SER A 477 -22.34 3.46 3.45
N ARG A 478 -22.95 4.62 3.66
CA ARG A 478 -24.40 4.73 3.81
C ARG A 478 -25.05 4.43 2.46
N LYS A 479 -25.49 3.18 2.27
CA LYS A 479 -26.58 2.90 1.34
C LYS A 479 -27.84 3.60 1.87
N THR A 480 -28.12 4.77 1.37
CA THR A 480 -29.45 5.35 1.45
C THR A 480 -30.28 4.71 0.35
N THR A 481 -30.97 3.63 0.69
CA THR A 481 -32.12 3.16 -0.09
C THR A 481 -33.27 4.12 0.21
N SER A 482 -33.50 5.06 -0.70
CA SER A 482 -34.81 5.67 -0.88
C SER A 482 -35.30 5.27 -2.27
N ARG A 483 -36.26 4.34 -2.27
CA ARG A 483 -37.10 4.04 -3.42
C ARG A 483 -38.14 5.17 -3.53
N LYS A 484 -38.08 5.91 -4.61
CA LYS A 484 -39.15 6.47 -5.46
C LYS A 484 -38.59 7.69 -6.16
N ASP A 485 -38.36 7.55 -7.42
CA ASP A 485 -39.06 8.13 -8.56
C ASP A 485 -38.27 7.81 -9.82
N ILE A 486 -38.87 6.96 -10.63
CA ILE A 486 -38.47 6.72 -12.01
C ILE A 486 -38.96 7.94 -12.78
N SER A 487 -38.06 8.82 -13.13
CA SER A 487 -38.22 9.77 -14.22
C SER A 487 -36.86 9.96 -14.90
N GLU A 488 -36.80 9.43 -16.14
CA GLU A 488 -35.96 9.81 -17.27
C GLU A 488 -34.53 10.32 -16.99
N GLY A 489 -33.52 9.49 -17.35
CA GLY A 489 -32.29 9.90 -18.01
C GLY A 489 -31.50 11.09 -17.46
N VAL A 490 -31.33 11.23 -16.14
CA VAL A 490 -30.35 12.16 -15.60
C VAL A 490 -29.03 11.41 -15.46
N ILE A 491 -28.17 11.55 -16.47
CA ILE A 491 -26.72 11.31 -16.34
C ILE A 491 -26.30 12.11 -15.11
N SER A 492 -25.75 11.46 -14.07
CA SER A 492 -25.21 12.17 -12.90
C SER A 492 -23.97 12.97 -13.37
N GLU A 493 -24.22 14.21 -13.79
CA GLU A 493 -23.15 15.15 -14.13
C GLU A 493 -22.28 15.33 -12.89
N GLY A 494 -20.93 15.31 -13.07
CA GLY A 494 -19.99 15.69 -12.05
C GLY A 494 -20.30 17.11 -11.52
N VAL A 495 -19.78 17.47 -10.35
CA VAL A 495 -20.02 18.81 -9.76
C VAL A 495 -19.68 19.94 -10.72
N ILE A 496 -18.72 19.71 -11.65
CA ILE A 496 -18.38 20.61 -12.77
C ILE A 496 -18.61 19.82 -14.07
N SER A 497 -19.43 20.39 -14.98
CA SER A 497 -19.75 19.79 -16.28
C SER A 497 -18.53 19.71 -17.22
N ALA A 498 -18.56 18.82 -18.20
CA ALA A 498 -17.48 18.62 -19.16
C ALA A 498 -17.09 19.93 -19.90
N GLY A 499 -18.06 20.74 -20.35
CA GLY A 499 -17.78 22.01 -21.02
C GLY A 499 -17.08 23.03 -20.13
N ALA A 500 -17.54 23.18 -18.87
CA ALA A 500 -16.92 24.08 -17.90
C ALA A 500 -15.53 23.59 -17.51
N ALA A 501 -15.35 22.27 -17.33
CA ALA A 501 -14.04 21.66 -17.06
C ALA A 501 -13.06 21.91 -18.21
N TRP A 502 -13.51 21.71 -19.46
CA TRP A 502 -12.66 21.95 -20.65
C TRP A 502 -12.20 23.40 -20.74
N LEU A 503 -13.11 24.37 -20.62
CA LEU A 503 -12.78 25.79 -20.66
C LEU A 503 -11.84 26.20 -19.53
N THR A 504 -12.05 25.63 -18.32
CA THR A 504 -11.18 25.88 -17.17
C THR A 504 -9.78 25.34 -17.39
N LEU A 505 -9.64 24.09 -17.82
CA LEU A 505 -8.35 23.47 -18.08
C LEU A 505 -7.63 24.13 -19.27
N SER A 506 -8.39 24.54 -20.30
CA SER A 506 -7.84 25.31 -21.44
C SER A 506 -7.22 26.64 -20.97
N ALA A 507 -7.91 27.39 -20.10
CA ALA A 507 -7.34 28.62 -19.52
C ALA A 507 -6.08 28.33 -18.69
N LEU A 508 -6.02 27.18 -18.00
CA LEU A 508 -4.83 26.80 -17.22
C LEU A 508 -3.64 26.37 -18.08
N THR A 509 -3.83 26.02 -19.36
CA THR A 509 -2.70 25.76 -20.28
C THR A 509 -1.94 27.02 -20.66
N GLU A 510 -2.58 28.18 -20.53
CA GLU A 510 -2.02 29.50 -20.83
C GLU A 510 -1.31 30.15 -19.63
N VAL A 511 -1.07 29.41 -18.55
CA VAL A 511 -0.41 29.93 -17.35
C VAL A 511 0.92 30.59 -17.71
N ASN A 512 0.97 31.91 -17.56
CA ASN A 512 2.12 32.72 -17.81
C ASN A 512 2.34 33.71 -16.66
N ARG A 513 3.28 33.41 -15.77
CA ARG A 513 3.66 34.31 -14.67
C ARG A 513 4.93 35.06 -15.05
N PRO A 514 4.87 36.39 -15.29
CA PRO A 514 6.03 37.17 -15.74
C PRO A 514 7.24 37.04 -14.83
N GLU A 515 7.04 36.87 -13.54
CA GLU A 515 8.11 36.77 -12.53
C GLU A 515 8.72 35.37 -12.44
N GLU A 516 8.11 34.35 -13.10
CA GLU A 516 8.64 33.00 -13.21
C GLU A 516 9.37 32.73 -14.54
N ILE A 517 9.69 33.79 -15.32
CA ILE A 517 10.35 33.66 -16.63
C ILE A 517 11.68 32.91 -16.55
N ASP A 518 12.41 33.00 -15.45
CA ASP A 518 13.65 32.25 -15.26
C ASP A 518 13.43 30.73 -15.07
N TRP A 519 12.33 30.35 -14.47
CA TRP A 519 11.93 28.93 -14.35
C TRP A 519 11.46 28.34 -15.69
N LYS A 520 10.79 29.13 -16.53
CA LYS A 520 10.39 28.70 -17.89
C LYS A 520 11.58 28.45 -18.79
N LYS A 521 12.67 29.18 -18.67
CA LYS A 521 13.89 28.92 -19.44
C LYS A 521 14.49 27.56 -19.10
N LEU A 522 14.38 27.11 -17.86
CA LEU A 522 14.91 25.82 -17.40
C LEU A 522 13.98 24.62 -17.71
N ILE A 523 12.66 24.77 -17.57
CA ILE A 523 11.70 23.68 -17.74
C ILE A 523 11.23 23.52 -19.19
N LEU A 524 10.95 24.63 -19.91
CA LEU A 524 10.44 24.58 -21.28
C LEU A 524 11.51 24.21 -22.32
N ILE A 525 12.78 24.48 -22.09
CA ILE A 525 13.87 24.06 -23.02
C ILE A 525 14.01 22.52 -23.02
N GLY A 526 13.73 21.86 -21.91
CA GLY A 526 13.79 20.40 -21.80
C GLY A 526 12.54 19.69 -22.34
N LEU A 527 11.34 20.16 -22.03
CA LEU A 527 10.07 19.49 -22.34
C LEU A 527 9.49 19.90 -23.71
N TYR A 528 9.54 21.18 -24.08
CA TYR A 528 8.99 21.66 -25.35
C TYR A 528 9.79 21.18 -26.58
N LYS A 529 11.10 20.97 -26.45
CA LYS A 529 11.91 20.33 -27.50
C LYS A 529 11.61 18.85 -27.70
N ARG A 530 11.07 18.15 -26.71
CA ARG A 530 10.65 16.74 -26.83
C ARG A 530 9.26 16.57 -27.44
N ILE A 531 8.35 17.51 -27.21
CA ILE A 531 6.97 17.45 -27.74
C ILE A 531 6.91 17.87 -29.21
N LYS A 532 7.78 18.77 -29.68
CA LYS A 532 7.86 19.17 -31.11
C LYS A 532 8.65 18.20 -32.00
N LYS A 533 9.22 17.13 -31.46
CA LYS A 533 9.93 16.08 -32.22
C LYS A 533 9.15 14.76 -32.33
N LYS A 534 7.91 14.72 -31.92
CA LYS A 534 6.90 13.71 -32.24
C LYS A 534 5.72 14.40 -32.90
#